data_84b102d4a511238b493bee0d2960d90e
#
_entry.id   84b102d4a511238b493bee0d2960d90e
#
_cell.length_a   1.000
_cell.length_b   1.000
_cell.length_c   1.000
_cell.angle_alpha   90.00
_cell.angle_beta   90.00
_cell.angle_gamma   90.00
#
_symmetry.space_group_name_H-M   'P 1'
#
loop_
_entity.id
_entity.type
_entity.pdbx_description
1 polymer ?
#
loop_
_entity_poly.entity_id
_entity_poly.type
_entity_poly.pdbx_seq_one_letter_code
_entity_poly.pdbx_strand_id
1 'polypeptide(L)'
;MCCALELREEGIIVRHHSRLKVLSIFGTRPEAIKMAPLVKALAAEPGIHSQICITGQHQSMLKQVLDLFNLKADYTLDVMTPHQTLNSLTAALYEAIDPVLEMAQPDRVLVHGDTTSAMVAAMAAFHRRIPVGHVEAGLRTGDIYSPWPEEMNRRCIDLGADMLFAPTHESQKNLLDEHLQGRSFVTGNTVIDALQMTAQRIEHDADLRAGLDEQFSFLQPGRKVLLVTGHRRENFGEGFLDICKALSHLARRADIQIVYPVHLNPNVMGPVTEQLGDLPNVHLIKPLDYMAFVRLMQRAHVILTDSGGVQEEAPSLGKPVLVMRDVTERPEAVAAGTVRLVGTSPDSIIASVNALFDDELLWRRCSQAANPYGDGCASARIVDALMGRPVDEFVVARQSLPKFLHYPTAVPAPEENYPAFTSL
;
A
#
# COMPACT_ATOMS: atom_id res chain seq x y z
N MET A 1 -75.03 30.86 7.54
CA MET A 1 -73.95 30.94 6.51
C MET A 1 -72.73 30.29 7.10
N CYS A 2 -72.56 28.97 6.81
CA CYS A 2 -71.39 28.20 7.23
C CYS A 2 -70.28 28.39 6.20
N CYS A 3 -69.11 28.86 6.65
CA CYS A 3 -67.92 28.90 5.83
C CYS A 3 -67.11 27.60 6.11
N ALA A 4 -67.08 26.72 5.14
CA ALA A 4 -66.25 25.51 5.20
C ALA A 4 -64.82 25.90 4.91
N LEU A 5 -63.91 25.59 5.84
CA LEU A 5 -62.47 25.63 5.65
C LEU A 5 -62.03 24.32 4.94
N GLU A 6 -61.62 24.42 3.69
CA GLU A 6 -60.92 23.35 2.98
C GLU A 6 -59.48 23.25 3.55
N LEU A 7 -59.17 22.15 4.21
CA LEU A 7 -57.81 21.74 4.54
C LEU A 7 -57.13 21.23 3.24
N ARG A 8 -56.16 22.00 2.76
CA ARG A 8 -55.21 21.52 1.74
C ARG A 8 -54.24 20.58 2.40
N GLU A 9 -54.21 19.30 1.99
CA GLU A 9 -53.16 18.36 2.27
C GLU A 9 -51.87 18.87 1.62
N GLU A 10 -50.94 19.38 2.43
CA GLU A 10 -49.57 19.63 1.99
C GLU A 10 -48.90 18.28 1.70
N GLY A 11 -48.76 17.93 0.43
CA GLY A 11 -48.02 16.78 -0.02
C GLY A 11 -46.54 16.94 0.39
N ILE A 12 -46.07 16.01 1.22
CA ILE A 12 -44.66 15.87 1.54
C ILE A 12 -43.94 15.55 0.22
N ILE A 13 -43.26 16.55 -0.34
CA ILE A 13 -42.35 16.33 -1.47
C ILE A 13 -41.14 15.58 -0.88
N VAL A 14 -41.18 14.27 -1.00
CA VAL A 14 -39.98 13.43 -0.78
C VAL A 14 -39.02 13.82 -1.92
N ARG A 15 -38.06 14.71 -1.60
CA ARG A 15 -36.91 14.95 -2.48
C ARG A 15 -36.16 13.65 -2.56
N HIS A 16 -36.30 12.91 -3.64
CA HIS A 16 -35.37 11.86 -4.00
C HIS A 16 -33.98 12.53 -4.11
N HIS A 17 -33.20 12.44 -3.08
CA HIS A 17 -31.78 12.79 -3.18
C HIS A 17 -31.19 11.80 -4.19
N SER A 18 -30.81 12.30 -5.36
CA SER A 18 -30.06 11.49 -6.32
C SER A 18 -28.80 10.99 -5.62
N ARG A 19 -28.52 9.69 -5.73
CA ARG A 19 -27.29 9.10 -5.19
C ARG A 19 -26.08 9.81 -5.76
N LEU A 20 -25.08 10.08 -4.93
CA LEU A 20 -23.78 10.60 -5.36
C LEU A 20 -23.10 9.57 -6.29
N LYS A 21 -22.88 9.93 -7.54
CA LYS A 21 -22.20 9.06 -8.52
C LYS A 21 -20.69 9.18 -8.34
N VAL A 22 -20.04 8.11 -7.90
CA VAL A 22 -18.60 8.05 -7.68
C VAL A 22 -18.00 7.06 -8.66
N LEU A 23 -17.06 7.52 -9.49
CA LEU A 23 -16.29 6.68 -10.40
C LEU A 23 -14.88 6.51 -9.87
N SER A 24 -14.52 5.30 -9.48
CA SER A 24 -13.15 4.94 -9.05
C SER A 24 -12.36 4.47 -10.27
N ILE A 25 -11.21 5.12 -10.55
CA ILE A 25 -10.36 4.80 -11.71
C ILE A 25 -9.00 4.33 -11.20
N PHE A 26 -8.59 3.13 -11.62
CA PHE A 26 -7.28 2.55 -11.28
C PHE A 26 -6.82 1.54 -12.34
N GLY A 27 -5.51 1.24 -12.40
CA GLY A 27 -4.96 0.45 -13.50
C GLY A 27 -3.97 -0.63 -13.11
N THR A 28 -3.37 -0.55 -11.92
CA THR A 28 -2.35 -1.50 -11.49
C THR A 28 -2.84 -2.42 -10.38
N ARG A 29 -2.13 -3.54 -10.17
CA ARG A 29 -2.42 -4.48 -9.08
C ARG A 29 -2.36 -3.82 -7.68
N PRO A 30 -1.32 -3.02 -7.34
CA PRO A 30 -1.28 -2.34 -6.05
C PRO A 30 -2.43 -1.37 -5.82
N GLU A 31 -2.80 -0.58 -6.84
CA GLU A 31 -3.96 0.32 -6.77
C GLU A 31 -5.25 -0.48 -6.52
N ALA A 32 -5.46 -1.58 -7.26
CA ALA A 32 -6.65 -2.41 -7.11
C ALA A 32 -6.78 -3.01 -5.71
N ILE A 33 -5.68 -3.50 -5.11
CA ILE A 33 -5.68 -4.01 -3.73
C ILE A 33 -6.12 -2.91 -2.76
N LYS A 34 -5.54 -1.73 -2.86
CA LYS A 34 -5.82 -0.60 -1.98
C LYS A 34 -7.21 0.01 -2.21
N MET A 35 -7.71 0.01 -3.45
CA MET A 35 -9.05 0.52 -3.78
C MET A 35 -10.18 -0.47 -3.50
N ALA A 36 -9.91 -1.77 -3.45
CA ALA A 36 -10.94 -2.79 -3.28
C ALA A 36 -11.81 -2.60 -2.01
N PRO A 37 -11.26 -2.38 -0.81
CA PRO A 37 -12.06 -2.14 0.39
C PRO A 37 -12.89 -0.85 0.27
N LEU A 38 -12.31 0.21 -0.31
CA LEU A 38 -13.02 1.47 -0.52
C LEU A 38 -14.19 1.30 -1.49
N VAL A 39 -13.99 0.65 -2.63
CA VAL A 39 -15.06 0.40 -3.59
C VAL A 39 -16.19 -0.43 -2.97
N LYS A 40 -15.86 -1.43 -2.12
CA LYS A 40 -16.88 -2.19 -1.39
C LYS A 40 -17.64 -1.32 -0.39
N ALA A 41 -16.94 -0.45 0.33
CA ALA A 41 -17.59 0.49 1.27
C ALA A 41 -18.49 1.48 0.53
N LEU A 42 -18.05 2.02 -0.62
CA LEU A 42 -18.85 2.88 -1.48
C LEU A 42 -20.12 2.17 -2.01
N ALA A 43 -19.98 0.92 -2.45
CA ALA A 43 -21.10 0.13 -2.95
C ALA A 43 -22.11 -0.25 -1.84
N ALA A 44 -21.65 -0.35 -0.59
CA ALA A 44 -22.52 -0.61 0.56
C ALA A 44 -23.26 0.64 1.08
N GLU A 45 -22.82 1.85 0.70
CA GLU A 45 -23.43 3.12 1.14
C GLU A 45 -24.67 3.41 0.28
N PRO A 46 -25.90 3.45 0.85
CA PRO A 46 -27.12 3.65 0.08
C PRO A 46 -27.18 5.00 -0.65
N GLY A 47 -26.48 6.02 -0.15
CA GLY A 47 -26.39 7.36 -0.72
C GLY A 47 -25.43 7.47 -1.90
N ILE A 48 -24.67 6.42 -2.22
CA ILE A 48 -23.66 6.40 -3.28
C ILE A 48 -24.06 5.44 -4.40
N HIS A 49 -23.82 5.85 -5.65
CA HIS A 49 -23.78 4.98 -6.82
C HIS A 49 -22.32 4.80 -7.24
N SER A 50 -21.72 3.70 -6.82
CA SER A 50 -20.30 3.39 -7.03
C SER A 50 -20.11 2.69 -8.38
N GLN A 51 -19.17 3.18 -9.19
CA GLN A 51 -18.73 2.58 -10.45
C GLN A 51 -17.20 2.43 -10.48
N ILE A 52 -16.73 1.45 -11.23
CA ILE A 52 -15.31 1.11 -11.38
C ILE A 52 -14.90 1.23 -12.84
N CYS A 53 -13.83 1.98 -13.11
CA CYS A 53 -13.12 1.97 -14.38
C CYS A 53 -11.71 1.43 -14.19
N ILE A 54 -11.35 0.40 -14.95
CA ILE A 54 -9.98 -0.13 -14.97
C ILE A 54 -9.28 0.24 -16.28
N THR A 55 -8.04 0.75 -16.16
CA THR A 55 -7.27 1.24 -17.32
C THR A 55 -6.49 0.15 -18.05
N GLY A 56 -6.51 -1.09 -17.54
CA GLY A 56 -5.95 -2.27 -18.24
C GLY A 56 -4.44 -2.37 -18.27
N GLN A 57 -3.72 -1.63 -17.41
CA GLN A 57 -2.25 -1.62 -17.41
C GLN A 57 -1.62 -3.00 -17.12
N HIS A 58 -2.30 -3.89 -16.34
CA HIS A 58 -1.88 -5.26 -16.06
C HIS A 58 -3.10 -6.19 -15.97
N GLN A 59 -3.77 -6.45 -17.10
CA GLN A 59 -5.09 -7.11 -17.15
C GLN A 59 -5.17 -8.42 -16.35
N SER A 60 -4.21 -9.34 -16.48
CA SER A 60 -4.27 -10.65 -15.81
C SER A 60 -4.08 -10.54 -14.28
N MET A 61 -3.14 -9.71 -13.82
CA MET A 61 -2.89 -9.50 -12.40
C MET A 61 -3.99 -8.67 -11.73
N LEU A 62 -4.54 -7.70 -12.47
CA LEU A 62 -5.66 -6.88 -12.01
C LEU A 62 -6.91 -7.73 -11.84
N LYS A 63 -7.18 -8.62 -12.82
CA LYS A 63 -8.32 -9.56 -12.76
C LYS A 63 -8.26 -10.45 -11.52
N GLN A 64 -7.09 -10.96 -11.14
CA GLN A 64 -6.93 -11.75 -9.92
C GLN A 64 -7.37 -10.99 -8.66
N VAL A 65 -7.06 -9.68 -8.57
CA VAL A 65 -7.47 -8.84 -7.45
C VAL A 65 -8.99 -8.58 -7.47
N LEU A 66 -9.55 -8.29 -8.64
CA LEU A 66 -11.00 -8.11 -8.78
C LEU A 66 -11.75 -9.37 -8.37
N ASP A 67 -11.30 -10.54 -8.85
CA ASP A 67 -11.88 -11.84 -8.49
C ASP A 67 -11.72 -12.12 -6.97
N LEU A 68 -10.55 -11.81 -6.39
CA LEU A 68 -10.26 -11.97 -4.96
C LEU A 68 -11.26 -11.21 -4.09
N PHE A 69 -11.55 -9.97 -4.44
CA PHE A 69 -12.46 -9.11 -3.69
C PHE A 69 -13.91 -9.17 -4.20
N ASN A 70 -14.20 -10.04 -5.17
CA ASN A 70 -15.52 -10.15 -5.82
C ASN A 70 -16.01 -8.80 -6.35
N LEU A 71 -15.17 -8.12 -7.12
CA LEU A 71 -15.45 -6.85 -7.76
C LEU A 71 -15.63 -7.03 -9.27
N LYS A 72 -16.52 -6.24 -9.85
CA LYS A 72 -16.74 -6.19 -11.29
C LYS A 72 -16.54 -4.75 -11.77
N ALA A 73 -15.68 -4.58 -12.78
CA ALA A 73 -15.53 -3.29 -13.43
C ALA A 73 -16.73 -2.97 -14.33
N ASP A 74 -17.22 -1.73 -14.26
CA ASP A 74 -18.25 -1.20 -15.14
C ASP A 74 -17.66 -0.80 -16.49
N TYR A 75 -16.40 -0.29 -16.47
CA TYR A 75 -15.65 0.12 -17.64
C TYR A 75 -14.28 -0.55 -17.62
N THR A 76 -13.87 -1.11 -18.75
CA THR A 76 -12.56 -1.73 -18.94
C THR A 76 -11.92 -1.12 -20.17
N LEU A 77 -10.75 -0.48 -19.98
CA LEU A 77 -9.96 0.09 -21.04
C LEU A 77 -8.80 -0.86 -21.38
N ASP A 78 -8.30 -0.77 -22.59
CA ASP A 78 -7.15 -1.50 -23.08
C ASP A 78 -6.16 -0.52 -23.71
N VAL A 79 -5.34 0.09 -22.86
CA VAL A 79 -4.44 1.19 -23.25
C VAL A 79 -2.98 0.74 -23.44
N MET A 80 -2.67 -0.51 -23.07
CA MET A 80 -1.28 -0.97 -23.10
C MET A 80 -0.89 -1.56 -24.44
N THR A 81 0.22 -1.06 -25.00
CA THR A 81 0.82 -1.59 -26.23
C THR A 81 2.30 -1.91 -26.00
N PRO A 82 2.88 -2.88 -26.72
CA PRO A 82 4.31 -3.18 -26.63
C PRO A 82 5.17 -1.94 -26.93
N HIS A 83 6.26 -1.77 -26.18
CA HIS A 83 7.22 -0.66 -26.33
C HIS A 83 6.63 0.77 -26.21
N GLN A 84 5.54 0.90 -25.49
CA GLN A 84 4.88 2.17 -25.25
C GLN A 84 5.73 3.08 -24.37
N THR A 85 5.91 4.34 -24.80
CA THR A 85 6.53 5.39 -23.97
C THR A 85 5.54 5.95 -22.97
N LEU A 86 6.00 6.64 -21.92
CA LEU A 86 5.10 7.34 -20.99
C LEU A 86 4.21 8.37 -21.69
N ASN A 87 4.75 9.08 -22.69
CA ASN A 87 3.96 10.06 -23.44
C ASN A 87 2.87 9.41 -24.27
N SER A 88 3.16 8.27 -24.96
CA SER A 88 2.16 7.55 -25.73
C SER A 88 1.11 6.86 -24.83
N LEU A 89 1.51 6.37 -23.65
CA LEU A 89 0.58 5.88 -22.65
C LEU A 89 -0.34 6.99 -22.14
N THR A 90 0.21 8.16 -21.83
CA THR A 90 -0.53 9.35 -21.39
C THR A 90 -1.59 9.76 -22.42
N ALA A 91 -1.22 9.83 -23.70
CA ALA A 91 -2.16 10.15 -24.79
C ALA A 91 -3.28 9.12 -24.91
N ALA A 92 -2.92 7.82 -24.92
CA ALA A 92 -3.91 6.74 -24.99
C ALA A 92 -4.88 6.73 -23.79
N LEU A 93 -4.38 7.05 -22.58
CA LEU A 93 -5.22 7.17 -21.40
C LEU A 93 -6.22 8.32 -21.50
N TYR A 94 -5.81 9.51 -21.99
CA TYR A 94 -6.73 10.63 -22.21
C TYR A 94 -7.84 10.25 -23.22
N GLU A 95 -7.45 9.67 -24.36
CA GLU A 95 -8.39 9.26 -25.41
C GLU A 95 -9.39 8.19 -24.93
N ALA A 96 -8.97 7.30 -24.03
CA ALA A 96 -9.81 6.22 -23.52
C ALA A 96 -10.69 6.64 -22.32
N ILE A 97 -10.18 7.51 -21.43
CA ILE A 97 -10.88 7.92 -20.20
C ILE A 97 -11.98 8.97 -20.52
N ASP A 98 -11.72 9.91 -21.43
CA ASP A 98 -12.65 11.00 -21.70
C ASP A 98 -14.07 10.54 -22.12
N PRO A 99 -14.23 9.53 -23.02
CA PRO A 99 -15.56 8.97 -23.33
C PRO A 99 -16.23 8.28 -22.13
N VAL A 100 -15.44 7.65 -21.22
CA VAL A 100 -15.99 7.05 -20.01
C VAL A 100 -16.58 8.12 -19.09
N LEU A 101 -15.87 9.23 -18.88
CA LEU A 101 -16.38 10.36 -18.10
C LEU A 101 -17.67 10.95 -18.70
N GLU A 102 -17.75 11.01 -20.02
CA GLU A 102 -18.96 11.46 -20.72
C GLU A 102 -20.15 10.51 -20.53
N MET A 103 -19.92 9.21 -20.60
CA MET A 103 -20.97 8.19 -20.42
C MET A 103 -21.42 8.05 -18.96
N ALA A 104 -20.47 7.99 -18.04
CA ALA A 104 -20.72 7.77 -16.61
C ALA A 104 -21.33 9.01 -15.94
N GLN A 105 -20.94 10.20 -16.39
CA GLN A 105 -21.33 11.49 -15.78
C GLN A 105 -21.22 11.45 -14.26
N PRO A 106 -20.01 11.15 -13.71
CA PRO A 106 -19.84 11.04 -12.28
C PRO A 106 -19.88 12.43 -11.61
N ASP A 107 -20.44 12.50 -10.41
CA ASP A 107 -20.36 13.69 -9.57
C ASP A 107 -18.95 13.85 -8.96
N ARG A 108 -18.19 12.75 -8.90
CA ARG A 108 -16.81 12.71 -8.41
C ARG A 108 -16.02 11.54 -8.99
N VAL A 109 -14.74 11.79 -9.28
CA VAL A 109 -13.76 10.76 -9.61
C VAL A 109 -12.87 10.51 -8.40
N LEU A 110 -12.57 9.24 -8.10
CA LEU A 110 -11.55 8.84 -7.15
C LEU A 110 -10.38 8.19 -7.89
N VAL A 111 -9.18 8.64 -7.55
CA VAL A 111 -7.91 8.05 -8.01
C VAL A 111 -7.06 7.68 -6.81
N HIS A 112 -6.10 6.78 -7.02
CA HIS A 112 -5.24 6.29 -5.94
C HIS A 112 -3.77 6.42 -6.32
N GLY A 113 -2.96 6.89 -5.37
CA GLY A 113 -1.49 6.90 -5.47
C GLY A 113 -0.97 7.80 -6.59
N ASP A 114 0.01 7.30 -7.33
CA ASP A 114 0.88 8.16 -8.14
C ASP A 114 1.23 7.60 -9.53
N THR A 115 0.47 6.62 -9.98
CA THR A 115 0.67 6.07 -11.33
C THR A 115 0.33 7.10 -12.41
N THR A 116 0.89 6.91 -13.61
CA THR A 116 0.49 7.71 -14.78
C THR A 116 -1.01 7.59 -15.06
N SER A 117 -1.60 6.42 -14.82
CA SER A 117 -3.05 6.21 -14.97
C SER A 117 -3.86 7.07 -13.99
N ALA A 118 -3.45 7.13 -12.73
CA ALA A 118 -4.10 7.97 -11.71
C ALA A 118 -3.99 9.46 -12.05
N MET A 119 -2.80 9.91 -12.45
CA MET A 119 -2.56 11.30 -12.84
C MET A 119 -3.40 11.71 -14.04
N VAL A 120 -3.43 10.90 -15.10
CA VAL A 120 -4.23 11.21 -16.30
C VAL A 120 -5.71 11.19 -15.99
N ALA A 121 -6.21 10.24 -15.20
CA ALA A 121 -7.60 10.19 -14.78
C ALA A 121 -8.02 11.44 -13.99
N ALA A 122 -7.19 11.88 -13.05
CA ALA A 122 -7.42 13.11 -12.29
C ALA A 122 -7.47 14.35 -13.20
N MET A 123 -6.53 14.47 -14.12
CA MET A 123 -6.46 15.61 -15.04
C MET A 123 -7.61 15.62 -16.06
N ALA A 124 -8.01 14.44 -16.58
CA ALA A 124 -9.17 14.32 -17.47
C ALA A 124 -10.47 14.72 -16.75
N ALA A 125 -10.65 14.30 -15.50
CA ALA A 125 -11.77 14.72 -14.67
C ALA A 125 -11.75 16.24 -14.44
N PHE A 126 -10.58 16.81 -14.08
CA PHE A 126 -10.40 18.24 -13.88
C PHE A 126 -10.78 19.05 -15.14
N HIS A 127 -10.35 18.63 -16.34
CA HIS A 127 -10.72 19.29 -17.61
C HIS A 127 -12.23 19.32 -17.85
N ARG A 128 -12.95 18.32 -17.36
CA ARG A 128 -14.43 18.26 -17.41
C ARG A 128 -15.11 18.92 -16.21
N ARG A 129 -14.34 19.56 -15.31
CA ARG A 129 -14.81 20.17 -14.06
C ARG A 129 -15.51 19.17 -13.14
N ILE A 130 -15.10 17.91 -13.19
CA ILE A 130 -15.55 16.88 -12.27
C ILE A 130 -14.63 16.90 -11.06
N PRO A 131 -15.16 17.02 -9.83
CA PRO A 131 -14.37 16.98 -8.59
C PRO A 131 -13.56 15.69 -8.46
N VAL A 132 -12.33 15.79 -7.94
CA VAL A 132 -11.41 14.67 -7.78
C VAL A 132 -11.09 14.43 -6.31
N GLY A 133 -11.24 13.20 -5.85
CA GLY A 133 -10.71 12.74 -4.57
C GLY A 133 -9.44 11.92 -4.79
N HIS A 134 -8.36 12.29 -4.11
CA HIS A 134 -7.10 11.58 -4.17
C HIS A 134 -6.88 10.70 -2.94
N VAL A 135 -6.88 9.39 -3.11
CA VAL A 135 -6.60 8.39 -2.07
C VAL A 135 -5.10 8.14 -2.01
N GLU A 136 -4.51 8.16 -0.83
CA GLU A 136 -3.06 8.12 -0.58
C GLU A 136 -2.36 9.43 -1.00
N ALA A 137 -2.99 10.56 -0.71
CA ALA A 137 -2.49 11.90 -1.00
C ALA A 137 -1.36 12.33 -0.06
N GLY A 138 -0.49 13.21 -0.52
CA GLY A 138 0.49 13.90 0.33
C GLY A 138 1.78 13.14 0.61
N LEU A 139 2.05 12.00 0.00
CA LEU A 139 3.38 11.39 0.04
C LEU A 139 4.39 12.30 -0.69
N ARG A 140 5.58 12.51 -0.10
CA ARG A 140 6.65 13.33 -0.69
C ARG A 140 8.02 12.73 -0.44
N THR A 141 8.87 12.83 -1.47
CA THR A 141 10.31 12.53 -1.36
C THR A 141 11.15 13.81 -1.35
N GLY A 142 10.59 14.93 -1.84
CA GLY A 142 11.31 16.19 -1.99
C GLY A 142 12.12 16.29 -3.31
N ASP A 143 12.31 15.19 -4.03
CA ASP A 143 12.99 15.16 -5.33
C ASP A 143 12.02 14.73 -6.43
N ILE A 144 11.67 15.65 -7.33
CA ILE A 144 10.70 15.42 -8.41
C ILE A 144 11.10 14.31 -9.40
N TYR A 145 12.37 13.92 -9.39
CA TYR A 145 12.93 12.87 -10.24
C TYR A 145 13.12 11.53 -9.49
N SER A 146 12.76 11.46 -8.19
CA SER A 146 12.96 10.25 -7.38
C SER A 146 11.81 10.01 -6.37
N PRO A 147 10.98 8.97 -6.57
CA PRO A 147 10.88 8.10 -7.77
C PRO A 147 10.34 8.83 -8.98
N TRP A 148 10.77 8.42 -10.16
CA TRP A 148 10.32 9.00 -11.42
C TRP A 148 9.47 7.97 -12.20
N PRO A 149 8.26 8.35 -12.70
CA PRO A 149 7.64 9.69 -12.70
C PRO A 149 6.71 9.95 -11.49
N GLU A 150 6.69 9.09 -10.48
CA GLU A 150 5.67 9.02 -9.42
C GLU A 150 5.60 10.30 -8.58
N GLU A 151 6.74 10.92 -8.23
CA GLU A 151 6.73 12.15 -7.40
C GLU A 151 6.05 13.31 -8.14
N MET A 152 6.28 13.45 -9.45
CA MET A 152 5.60 14.45 -10.26
C MET A 152 4.12 14.16 -10.39
N ASN A 153 3.76 12.90 -10.64
CA ASN A 153 2.37 12.48 -10.81
C ASN A 153 1.54 12.81 -9.57
N ARG A 154 2.02 12.45 -8.36
CA ARG A 154 1.26 12.68 -7.11
C ARG A 154 1.05 14.16 -6.83
N ARG A 155 2.06 15.00 -7.11
CA ARG A 155 1.94 16.46 -6.98
C ARG A 155 0.90 17.04 -7.94
N CYS A 156 0.88 16.57 -9.19
CA CYS A 156 -0.14 16.98 -10.16
C CYS A 156 -1.55 16.60 -9.71
N ILE A 157 -1.73 15.37 -9.16
CA ILE A 157 -3.03 14.91 -8.67
C ILE A 157 -3.45 15.76 -7.47
N ASP A 158 -2.58 15.94 -6.48
CA ASP A 158 -2.85 16.70 -5.26
C ASP A 158 -3.26 18.15 -5.57
N LEU A 159 -2.61 18.78 -6.58
CA LEU A 159 -2.93 20.15 -7.01
C LEU A 159 -4.35 20.28 -7.56
N GLY A 160 -4.83 19.27 -8.29
CA GLY A 160 -6.15 19.27 -8.94
C GLY A 160 -7.28 18.70 -8.09
N ALA A 161 -6.97 18.01 -6.99
CA ALA A 161 -7.96 17.34 -6.15
C ALA A 161 -8.61 18.32 -5.15
N ASP A 162 -9.93 18.21 -4.96
CA ASP A 162 -10.68 18.97 -3.96
C ASP A 162 -10.85 18.22 -2.63
N MET A 163 -10.62 16.88 -2.62
CA MET A 163 -10.52 16.04 -1.43
C MET A 163 -9.23 15.23 -1.45
N LEU A 164 -8.45 15.33 -0.38
CA LEU A 164 -7.13 14.76 -0.22
C LEU A 164 -7.13 13.81 0.98
N PHE A 165 -7.07 12.50 0.72
CA PHE A 165 -7.13 11.47 1.75
C PHE A 165 -5.72 11.02 2.10
N ALA A 166 -5.14 11.65 3.11
CA ALA A 166 -3.77 11.39 3.55
C ALA A 166 -3.69 10.12 4.41
N PRO A 167 -2.72 9.23 4.18
CA PRO A 167 -2.55 8.04 4.99
C PRO A 167 -2.03 8.34 6.40
N THR A 168 -1.26 9.41 6.59
CA THR A 168 -0.65 9.79 7.86
C THR A 168 -0.74 11.29 8.11
N HIS A 169 -0.49 11.72 9.34
CA HIS A 169 -0.36 13.14 9.67
C HIS A 169 0.81 13.82 8.95
N GLU A 170 1.92 13.10 8.70
CA GLU A 170 3.05 13.65 7.94
C GLU A 170 2.65 13.90 6.49
N SER A 171 1.91 12.97 5.87
CA SER A 171 1.35 13.17 4.54
C SER A 171 0.41 14.38 4.50
N GLN A 172 -0.47 14.54 5.49
CA GLN A 172 -1.35 15.72 5.60
C GLN A 172 -0.52 17.01 5.76
N LYS A 173 0.52 16.98 6.58
CA LYS A 173 1.41 18.12 6.78
C LYS A 173 2.07 18.56 5.46
N ASN A 174 2.53 17.63 4.62
CA ASN A 174 3.08 17.95 3.31
C ASN A 174 2.07 18.71 2.43
N LEU A 175 0.79 18.29 2.45
CA LEU A 175 -0.28 18.97 1.70
C LEU A 175 -0.54 20.39 2.22
N LEU A 176 -0.52 20.57 3.54
CA LEU A 176 -0.70 21.88 4.18
C LEU A 176 0.48 22.82 3.93
N ASP A 177 1.69 22.30 3.99
CA ASP A 177 2.94 23.08 3.73
C ASP A 177 3.00 23.55 2.26
N GLU A 178 2.44 22.80 1.31
CA GLU A 178 2.30 23.19 -0.09
C GLU A 178 1.09 24.12 -0.36
N HIS A 179 0.31 24.49 0.66
CA HIS A 179 -0.84 25.40 0.57
C HIS A 179 -1.90 25.00 -0.47
N LEU A 180 -2.14 23.70 -0.62
CA LEU A 180 -3.13 23.18 -1.56
C LEU A 180 -4.56 23.57 -1.15
N GLN A 181 -5.44 23.77 -2.15
CA GLN A 181 -6.80 24.24 -1.92
C GLN A 181 -7.78 23.13 -1.52
N GLY A 182 -7.42 21.86 -1.77
CA GLY A 182 -8.25 20.70 -1.42
C GLY A 182 -8.40 20.51 0.09
N ARG A 183 -9.55 19.99 0.52
CA ARG A 183 -9.77 19.59 1.92
C ARG A 183 -8.99 18.31 2.20
N SER A 184 -8.07 18.34 3.16
CA SER A 184 -7.30 17.16 3.56
C SER A 184 -7.92 16.48 4.77
N PHE A 185 -7.84 15.13 4.80
CA PHE A 185 -8.30 14.26 5.88
C PHE A 185 -7.26 13.20 6.16
N VAL A 186 -6.93 12.96 7.42
CA VAL A 186 -6.07 11.82 7.80
C VAL A 186 -6.94 10.59 7.94
N THR A 187 -6.93 9.73 6.94
CA THR A 187 -7.80 8.55 6.88
C THR A 187 -7.14 7.27 7.35
N GLY A 188 -5.82 7.19 7.35
CA GLY A 188 -5.09 5.93 7.29
C GLY A 188 -4.94 5.45 5.84
N ASN A 189 -4.13 4.42 5.64
CA ASN A 189 -3.90 3.82 4.32
C ASN A 189 -4.88 2.67 4.09
N THR A 190 -5.59 2.68 2.97
CA THR A 190 -6.55 1.64 2.58
C THR A 190 -5.92 0.26 2.37
N VAL A 191 -4.58 0.17 2.27
CA VAL A 191 -3.88 -1.12 2.25
C VAL A 191 -4.11 -1.91 3.54
N ILE A 192 -4.27 -1.22 4.67
CA ILE A 192 -4.54 -1.86 5.95
C ILE A 192 -5.95 -2.44 5.98
N ASP A 193 -6.92 -1.73 5.40
CA ASP A 193 -8.29 -2.24 5.22
C ASP A 193 -8.28 -3.52 4.35
N ALA A 194 -7.54 -3.51 3.24
CA ALA A 194 -7.41 -4.66 2.35
C ALA A 194 -6.77 -5.87 3.02
N LEU A 195 -5.70 -5.62 3.79
CA LEU A 195 -5.02 -6.65 4.56
C LEU A 195 -5.93 -7.28 5.60
N GLN A 196 -6.61 -6.46 6.41
CA GLN A 196 -7.51 -6.95 7.47
C GLN A 196 -8.69 -7.72 6.88
N MET A 197 -9.30 -7.23 5.80
CA MET A 197 -10.38 -7.91 5.09
C MET A 197 -9.92 -9.29 4.57
N THR A 198 -8.70 -9.36 4.01
CA THR A 198 -8.11 -10.61 3.51
C THR A 198 -7.78 -11.57 4.66
N ALA A 199 -7.16 -11.08 5.73
CA ALA A 199 -6.81 -11.86 6.90
C ALA A 199 -8.06 -12.44 7.59
N GLN A 200 -9.10 -11.63 7.78
CA GLN A 200 -10.38 -12.07 8.33
C GLN A 200 -11.03 -13.16 7.46
N ARG A 201 -11.01 -13.00 6.14
CA ARG A 201 -11.54 -14.03 5.23
C ARG A 201 -10.80 -15.36 5.40
N ILE A 202 -9.46 -15.33 5.48
CA ILE A 202 -8.66 -16.55 5.73
C ILE A 202 -8.99 -17.17 7.09
N GLU A 203 -9.24 -16.36 8.12
CA GLU A 203 -9.57 -16.85 9.47
C GLU A 203 -10.96 -17.50 9.55
N HIS A 204 -11.94 -16.91 8.88
CA HIS A 204 -13.33 -17.36 8.95
C HIS A 204 -13.66 -18.51 7.96
N ASP A 205 -12.87 -18.70 6.91
CA ASP A 205 -13.04 -19.75 5.90
C ASP A 205 -12.00 -20.86 6.14
N ALA A 206 -12.43 -21.95 6.80
CA ALA A 206 -11.56 -23.06 7.18
C ALA A 206 -11.02 -23.82 5.95
N ASP A 207 -11.84 -23.96 4.90
CA ASP A 207 -11.46 -24.70 3.68
C ASP A 207 -10.43 -23.87 2.88
N LEU A 208 -10.68 -22.57 2.75
CA LEU A 208 -9.73 -21.65 2.15
C LEU A 208 -8.40 -21.68 2.89
N ARG A 209 -8.43 -21.57 4.22
CA ARG A 209 -7.23 -21.61 5.06
C ARG A 209 -6.46 -22.91 4.89
N ALA A 210 -7.17 -24.06 4.90
CA ALA A 210 -6.55 -25.37 4.70
C ALA A 210 -5.88 -25.47 3.32
N GLY A 211 -6.54 -25.01 2.25
CA GLY A 211 -5.97 -25.00 0.90
C GLY A 211 -4.75 -24.07 0.77
N LEU A 212 -4.73 -22.94 1.48
CA LEU A 212 -3.56 -22.08 1.56
C LEU A 212 -2.41 -22.72 2.36
N ASP A 213 -2.73 -23.38 3.48
CA ASP A 213 -1.74 -24.07 4.31
C ASP A 213 -1.11 -25.27 3.60
N GLU A 214 -1.84 -25.95 2.72
CA GLU A 214 -1.31 -27.03 1.88
C GLU A 214 -0.21 -26.53 0.94
N GLN A 215 -0.30 -25.31 0.41
CA GLN A 215 0.76 -24.70 -0.39
C GLN A 215 2.06 -24.51 0.41
N PHE A 216 1.97 -24.45 1.74
CA PHE A 216 3.09 -24.30 2.66
C PHE A 216 3.34 -25.55 3.49
N SER A 217 2.96 -26.72 3.00
CA SER A 217 3.16 -28.04 3.68
C SER A 217 4.63 -28.40 3.92
N PHE A 218 5.55 -27.73 3.21
CA PHE A 218 7.00 -27.85 3.45
C PHE A 218 7.45 -27.17 4.75
N LEU A 219 6.62 -26.32 5.38
CA LEU A 219 6.96 -25.67 6.64
C LEU A 219 6.94 -26.70 7.78
N GLN A 220 8.10 -26.82 8.44
CA GLN A 220 8.26 -27.79 9.53
C GLN A 220 7.69 -27.25 10.84
N PRO A 221 6.85 -28.02 11.54
CA PRO A 221 6.40 -27.65 12.87
C PRO A 221 7.57 -27.43 13.84
N GLY A 222 7.44 -26.41 14.70
CA GLY A 222 8.46 -26.09 15.70
C GLY A 222 9.62 -25.20 15.19
N ARG A 223 9.73 -24.97 13.89
CA ARG A 223 10.68 -23.99 13.36
C ARG A 223 10.00 -22.64 13.11
N LYS A 224 10.64 -21.57 13.51
CA LYS A 224 10.16 -20.20 13.25
C LYS A 224 10.47 -19.79 11.81
N VAL A 225 9.52 -19.14 11.15
CA VAL A 225 9.66 -18.71 9.74
C VAL A 225 10.27 -17.31 9.66
N LEU A 226 11.37 -17.19 8.94
CA LEU A 226 11.89 -15.93 8.42
C LEU A 226 11.37 -15.77 6.99
N LEU A 227 10.41 -14.87 6.78
CA LEU A 227 9.93 -14.52 5.45
C LEU A 227 10.84 -13.45 4.84
N VAL A 228 11.37 -13.72 3.64
CA VAL A 228 12.24 -12.81 2.91
C VAL A 228 11.56 -12.34 1.64
N THR A 229 11.57 -11.03 1.39
CA THR A 229 11.18 -10.45 0.09
C THR A 229 12.19 -9.40 -0.32
N GLY A 230 12.76 -9.52 -1.52
CA GLY A 230 13.77 -8.60 -2.02
C GLY A 230 13.75 -8.56 -3.56
N HIS A 231 13.69 -7.35 -4.12
CA HIS A 231 13.66 -7.16 -5.57
C HIS A 231 14.08 -5.74 -6.01
N ARG A 232 14.45 -4.86 -5.07
CA ARG A 232 14.79 -3.47 -5.38
C ARG A 232 16.10 -3.38 -6.15
N ARG A 233 16.09 -2.53 -7.21
CA ARG A 233 17.25 -2.34 -8.09
C ARG A 233 18.47 -1.76 -7.36
N GLU A 234 18.23 -0.96 -6.33
CA GLU A 234 19.28 -0.39 -5.49
C GLU A 234 20.15 -1.44 -4.80
N ASN A 235 19.62 -2.65 -4.58
CA ASN A 235 20.33 -3.76 -3.95
C ASN A 235 21.04 -4.67 -4.98
N PHE A 236 20.89 -4.46 -6.30
CA PHE A 236 21.48 -5.35 -7.29
C PHE A 236 23.02 -5.35 -7.25
N GLY A 237 23.60 -6.50 -7.52
CA GLY A 237 25.05 -6.70 -7.44
C GLY A 237 25.51 -7.09 -6.03
N GLU A 238 26.47 -6.37 -5.46
CA GLU A 238 27.08 -6.71 -4.17
C GLU A 238 26.07 -6.75 -3.00
N GLY A 239 25.11 -5.82 -2.97
CA GLY A 239 24.07 -5.80 -1.94
C GLY A 239 23.25 -7.08 -1.89
N PHE A 240 22.87 -7.64 -3.05
CA PHE A 240 22.16 -8.94 -3.12
C PHE A 240 23.06 -10.11 -2.69
N LEU A 241 24.33 -10.09 -3.05
CA LEU A 241 25.28 -11.11 -2.61
C LEU A 241 25.46 -11.08 -1.09
N ASP A 242 25.52 -9.92 -0.51
CA ASP A 242 25.63 -9.75 0.94
C ASP A 242 24.38 -10.20 1.70
N ILE A 243 23.19 -9.89 1.17
CA ILE A 243 21.93 -10.45 1.68
C ILE A 243 21.96 -11.98 1.63
N CYS A 244 22.37 -12.58 0.50
CA CYS A 244 22.48 -14.04 0.38
C CYS A 244 23.50 -14.65 1.38
N LYS A 245 24.63 -14.00 1.62
CA LYS A 245 25.60 -14.42 2.68
C LYS A 245 24.94 -14.42 4.06
N ALA A 246 24.19 -13.35 4.40
CA ALA A 246 23.46 -13.29 5.66
C ALA A 246 22.45 -14.43 5.80
N LEU A 247 21.65 -14.68 4.75
CA LEU A 247 20.66 -15.76 4.74
C LEU A 247 21.30 -17.14 4.83
N SER A 248 22.42 -17.39 4.13
CA SER A 248 23.20 -18.62 4.24
C SER A 248 23.73 -18.85 5.66
N HIS A 249 24.15 -17.79 6.35
CA HIS A 249 24.57 -17.88 7.75
C HIS A 249 23.40 -18.24 8.66
N LEU A 250 22.27 -17.53 8.53
CA LEU A 250 21.05 -17.77 9.32
C LEU A 250 20.47 -19.16 9.08
N ALA A 251 20.60 -19.69 7.87
CA ALA A 251 20.18 -21.03 7.52
C ALA A 251 20.93 -22.16 8.28
N ARG A 252 22.03 -21.86 8.97
CA ARG A 252 22.71 -22.84 9.84
C ARG A 252 21.98 -23.08 11.16
N ARG A 253 21.03 -22.23 11.51
CA ARG A 253 20.24 -22.38 12.74
C ARG A 253 19.18 -23.46 12.55
N ALA A 254 19.07 -24.36 13.52
CA ALA A 254 18.13 -25.47 13.48
C ALA A 254 16.65 -25.05 13.75
N ASP A 255 16.47 -23.90 14.41
CA ASP A 255 15.17 -23.35 14.81
C ASP A 255 14.57 -22.40 13.78
N ILE A 256 15.30 -22.07 12.70
CA ILE A 256 14.87 -21.19 11.62
C ILE A 256 14.57 -21.97 10.35
N GLN A 257 13.53 -21.58 9.65
CA GLN A 257 13.30 -21.90 8.25
C GLN A 257 13.06 -20.61 7.48
N ILE A 258 13.71 -20.47 6.34
CA ILE A 258 13.66 -19.29 5.49
C ILE A 258 12.71 -19.56 4.34
N VAL A 259 11.74 -18.69 4.11
CA VAL A 259 10.87 -18.74 2.93
C VAL A 259 11.08 -17.48 2.12
N TYR A 260 11.47 -17.66 0.85
CA TYR A 260 11.75 -16.54 -0.04
C TYR A 260 10.93 -16.70 -1.35
N PRO A 261 9.80 -16.00 -1.49
CA PRO A 261 9.14 -15.82 -2.79
C PRO A 261 10.05 -15.01 -3.72
N VAL A 262 10.79 -15.70 -4.60
CA VAL A 262 11.84 -15.09 -5.42
C VAL A 262 11.24 -14.37 -6.62
N HIS A 263 11.59 -13.08 -6.77
CA HIS A 263 11.18 -12.30 -7.92
C HIS A 263 11.80 -12.83 -9.21
N LEU A 264 11.01 -12.88 -10.30
CA LEU A 264 11.42 -13.49 -11.58
C LEU A 264 12.51 -12.73 -12.36
N ASN A 265 12.92 -11.56 -11.85
CA ASN A 265 14.03 -10.82 -12.46
C ASN A 265 15.32 -11.65 -12.36
N PRO A 266 16.03 -11.87 -13.48
CA PRO A 266 17.28 -12.65 -13.49
C PRO A 266 18.35 -12.13 -12.51
N ASN A 267 18.40 -10.81 -12.29
CA ASN A 267 19.33 -10.17 -11.34
C ASN A 267 19.04 -10.52 -9.87
N VAL A 268 17.86 -11.06 -9.58
CA VAL A 268 17.46 -11.56 -8.27
C VAL A 268 17.58 -13.09 -8.24
N MET A 269 16.92 -13.74 -9.20
CA MET A 269 16.77 -15.19 -9.22
C MET A 269 18.12 -15.91 -9.35
N GLY A 270 19.04 -15.42 -10.18
CA GLY A 270 20.35 -16.04 -10.39
C GLY A 270 21.16 -16.17 -9.09
N PRO A 271 21.55 -15.05 -8.47
CA PRO A 271 22.34 -15.07 -7.23
C PRO A 271 21.66 -15.81 -6.07
N VAL A 272 20.33 -15.67 -5.91
CA VAL A 272 19.57 -16.34 -4.86
C VAL A 272 19.58 -17.86 -5.04
N THR A 273 19.35 -18.35 -6.26
CA THR A 273 19.35 -19.78 -6.55
C THR A 273 20.74 -20.39 -6.38
N GLU A 274 21.78 -19.70 -6.84
CA GLU A 274 23.16 -20.17 -6.75
C GLU A 274 23.65 -20.28 -5.28
N GLN A 275 23.30 -19.32 -4.43
CA GLN A 275 23.81 -19.28 -3.06
C GLN A 275 22.93 -19.97 -2.03
N LEU A 276 21.63 -20.07 -2.27
CA LEU A 276 20.66 -20.55 -1.28
C LEU A 276 19.94 -21.82 -1.70
N GLY A 277 20.00 -22.22 -2.98
CA GLY A 277 19.18 -23.30 -3.53
C GLY A 277 19.39 -24.68 -2.91
N ASP A 278 20.60 -24.97 -2.44
CA ASP A 278 20.96 -26.27 -1.86
C ASP A 278 20.81 -26.34 -0.33
N LEU A 279 20.35 -25.26 0.32
CA LEU A 279 20.24 -25.21 1.79
C LEU A 279 18.92 -25.85 2.24
N PRO A 280 18.94 -26.87 3.12
CA PRO A 280 17.77 -27.74 3.40
C PRO A 280 16.63 -27.04 4.14
N ASN A 281 16.87 -25.90 4.80
CA ASN A 281 15.87 -25.11 5.50
C ASN A 281 15.57 -23.77 4.82
N VAL A 282 16.00 -23.61 3.55
CA VAL A 282 15.67 -22.47 2.70
C VAL A 282 14.71 -22.93 1.60
N HIS A 283 13.56 -22.30 1.54
CA HIS A 283 12.52 -22.62 0.57
C HIS A 283 12.38 -21.44 -0.41
N LEU A 284 12.99 -21.60 -1.59
CA LEU A 284 12.84 -20.67 -2.70
C LEU A 284 11.56 -21.03 -3.46
N ILE A 285 10.56 -20.14 -3.40
CA ILE A 285 9.25 -20.39 -4.00
C ILE A 285 8.94 -19.34 -5.10
N LYS A 286 7.97 -19.64 -5.94
CA LYS A 286 7.48 -18.68 -6.93
C LYS A 286 6.78 -17.51 -6.24
N PRO A 287 6.71 -16.33 -6.90
CA PRO A 287 5.88 -15.22 -6.42
C PRO A 287 4.44 -15.68 -6.17
N LEU A 288 3.88 -15.22 -5.06
CA LEU A 288 2.55 -15.60 -4.60
C LEU A 288 1.49 -14.58 -5.07
N ASP A 289 0.24 -15.04 -5.15
CA ASP A 289 -0.90 -14.12 -5.16
C ASP A 289 -1.05 -13.42 -3.80
N TYR A 290 -1.91 -12.41 -3.74
CA TYR A 290 -2.04 -11.59 -2.54
C TYR A 290 -2.55 -12.39 -1.32
N MET A 291 -3.50 -13.29 -1.52
CA MET A 291 -4.08 -14.08 -0.42
C MET A 291 -3.09 -15.08 0.16
N ALA A 292 -2.38 -15.81 -0.68
CA ALA A 292 -1.31 -16.73 -0.25
C ALA A 292 -0.17 -15.95 0.43
N PHE A 293 0.16 -14.75 -0.07
CA PHE A 293 1.18 -13.90 0.54
C PHE A 293 0.76 -13.40 1.93
N VAL A 294 -0.50 -12.95 2.11
CA VAL A 294 -1.05 -12.59 3.43
C VAL A 294 -1.00 -13.79 4.38
N ARG A 295 -1.38 -14.99 3.90
CA ARG A 295 -1.27 -16.21 4.72
C ARG A 295 0.16 -16.50 5.12
N LEU A 296 1.12 -16.35 4.22
CA LEU A 296 2.54 -16.57 4.53
C LEU A 296 3.05 -15.51 5.53
N MET A 297 2.65 -14.24 5.41
CA MET A 297 2.94 -13.21 6.41
C MET A 297 2.36 -13.57 7.78
N GLN A 298 1.13 -14.08 7.86
CA GLN A 298 0.55 -14.57 9.14
C GLN A 298 1.40 -15.69 9.79
N ARG A 299 1.99 -16.56 8.95
CA ARG A 299 2.85 -17.68 9.40
C ARG A 299 4.27 -17.23 9.76
N ALA A 300 4.71 -16.07 9.30
CA ALA A 300 6.05 -15.55 9.57
C ALA A 300 6.23 -15.20 11.05
N HIS A 301 7.46 -15.40 11.57
CA HIS A 301 7.89 -14.92 12.87
C HIS A 301 8.52 -13.53 12.75
N VAL A 302 9.39 -13.36 11.75
CA VAL A 302 10.02 -12.08 11.38
C VAL A 302 9.97 -11.94 9.86
N ILE A 303 9.86 -10.73 9.36
CA ILE A 303 9.89 -10.42 7.93
C ILE A 303 11.10 -9.56 7.62
N LEU A 304 11.90 -10.01 6.65
CA LEU A 304 13.06 -9.30 6.11
C LEU A 304 12.72 -8.85 4.68
N THR A 305 12.68 -7.55 4.43
CA THR A 305 12.12 -7.02 3.17
C THR A 305 12.81 -5.76 2.68
N ASP A 306 12.74 -5.49 1.37
CA ASP A 306 13.02 -4.18 0.77
C ASP A 306 11.74 -3.50 0.22
N SER A 307 10.57 -4.15 0.39
CA SER A 307 9.29 -3.67 -0.15
C SER A 307 8.65 -2.61 0.76
N GLY A 308 8.22 -1.49 0.15
CA GLY A 308 7.47 -0.46 0.85
C GLY A 308 6.10 -0.94 1.37
N GLY A 309 5.35 -1.68 0.55
CA GLY A 309 4.04 -2.21 0.96
C GLY A 309 4.11 -3.15 2.16
N VAL A 310 5.11 -4.03 2.21
CA VAL A 310 5.30 -4.94 3.35
C VAL A 310 5.62 -4.18 4.64
N GLN A 311 6.33 -3.04 4.56
CA GLN A 311 6.57 -2.16 5.71
C GLN A 311 5.26 -1.58 6.29
N GLU A 312 4.26 -1.35 5.43
CA GLU A 312 2.94 -0.86 5.83
C GLU A 312 2.06 -1.99 6.39
N GLU A 313 2.03 -3.13 5.71
CA GLU A 313 1.10 -4.24 5.96
C GLU A 313 1.50 -5.14 7.14
N ALA A 314 2.75 -5.59 7.19
CA ALA A 314 3.19 -6.60 8.13
C ALA A 314 3.04 -6.21 9.63
N PRO A 315 3.24 -4.94 10.04
CA PRO A 315 2.97 -4.53 11.42
C PRO A 315 1.51 -4.73 11.85
N SER A 316 0.54 -4.59 10.95
CA SER A 316 -0.88 -4.86 11.26
C SER A 316 -1.20 -6.33 11.53
N LEU A 317 -0.31 -7.24 11.12
CA LEU A 317 -0.36 -8.66 11.47
C LEU A 317 0.47 -9.00 12.72
N GLY A 318 0.99 -7.98 13.42
CA GLY A 318 1.86 -8.17 14.57
C GLY A 318 3.21 -8.81 14.21
N LYS A 319 3.78 -8.49 13.03
CA LYS A 319 5.05 -9.05 12.56
C LYS A 319 6.14 -8.01 12.60
N PRO A 320 7.25 -8.25 13.36
CA PRO A 320 8.43 -7.41 13.29
C PRO A 320 9.01 -7.40 11.87
N VAL A 321 9.39 -6.21 11.40
CA VAL A 321 9.91 -6.00 10.05
C VAL A 321 11.33 -5.46 10.08
N LEU A 322 12.23 -6.14 9.39
CA LEU A 322 13.59 -5.71 9.12
C LEU A 322 13.70 -5.27 7.67
N VAL A 323 14.18 -4.07 7.43
CA VAL A 323 14.19 -3.47 6.08
C VAL A 323 15.62 -3.40 5.56
N MET A 324 15.86 -4.10 4.44
CA MET A 324 17.14 -4.18 3.73
C MET A 324 17.40 -2.93 2.89
N ARG A 325 17.36 -1.77 3.54
CA ARG A 325 17.60 -0.44 2.94
C ARG A 325 18.28 0.46 3.96
N ASP A 326 19.05 1.43 3.47
CA ASP A 326 19.68 2.45 4.31
C ASP A 326 18.71 3.60 4.59
N VAL A 327 17.81 3.87 3.67
CA VAL A 327 16.79 4.93 3.74
C VAL A 327 15.42 4.36 3.40
N THR A 328 14.37 4.89 4.02
CA THR A 328 12.98 4.56 3.69
C THR A 328 12.14 5.83 3.49
N GLU A 329 11.22 5.80 2.54
CA GLU A 329 10.18 6.81 2.39
C GLU A 329 9.03 6.66 3.42
N ARG A 330 9.24 5.84 4.43
CA ARG A 330 8.27 5.49 5.48
C ARG A 330 8.87 5.70 6.88
N PRO A 331 9.28 6.93 7.22
CA PRO A 331 9.95 7.22 8.50
C PRO A 331 9.05 6.97 9.71
N GLU A 332 7.72 7.05 9.55
CA GLU A 332 6.76 6.84 10.63
C GLU A 332 6.84 5.41 11.19
N ALA A 333 7.05 4.39 10.35
CA ALA A 333 7.18 3.00 10.81
C ALA A 333 8.45 2.78 11.64
N VAL A 334 9.54 3.45 11.28
CA VAL A 334 10.79 3.43 12.03
C VAL A 334 10.59 4.15 13.37
N ALA A 335 9.96 5.32 13.36
CA ALA A 335 9.67 6.09 14.57
C ALA A 335 8.70 5.35 15.50
N ALA A 336 7.71 4.62 14.96
CA ALA A 336 6.78 3.78 15.72
C ALA A 336 7.44 2.50 16.26
N GLY A 337 8.65 2.13 15.81
CA GLY A 337 9.35 0.92 16.23
C GLY A 337 8.76 -0.38 15.65
N THR A 338 7.87 -0.30 14.67
CA THR A 338 7.32 -1.46 13.95
C THR A 338 8.28 -1.99 12.90
N VAL A 339 9.20 -1.12 12.42
CA VAL A 339 10.16 -1.40 11.36
C VAL A 339 11.56 -0.98 11.82
N ARG A 340 12.59 -1.75 11.46
CA ARG A 340 14.00 -1.42 11.65
C ARG A 340 14.75 -1.49 10.34
N LEU A 341 15.48 -0.42 9.99
CA LEU A 341 16.41 -0.43 8.86
C LEU A 341 17.66 -1.22 9.26
N VAL A 342 18.08 -2.16 8.40
CA VAL A 342 19.27 -3.02 8.62
C VAL A 342 20.26 -2.91 7.48
N GLY A 343 19.93 -2.19 6.38
CA GLY A 343 20.78 -2.14 5.20
C GLY A 343 20.96 -3.50 4.55
N THR A 344 22.01 -3.65 3.78
CA THR A 344 22.38 -4.91 3.12
C THR A 344 23.56 -5.60 3.78
N SER A 345 24.19 -5.01 4.83
CA SER A 345 25.32 -5.58 5.54
C SER A 345 24.98 -6.94 6.17
N PRO A 346 25.74 -8.01 5.89
CA PRO A 346 25.50 -9.34 6.46
C PRO A 346 25.46 -9.32 7.99
N ASP A 347 26.40 -8.64 8.62
CA ASP A 347 26.51 -8.60 10.08
C ASP A 347 25.29 -7.91 10.72
N SER A 348 24.81 -6.82 10.12
CA SER A 348 23.62 -6.09 10.58
C SER A 348 22.35 -6.93 10.47
N ILE A 349 22.18 -7.62 9.33
CA ILE A 349 21.03 -8.51 9.10
C ILE A 349 21.06 -9.67 10.10
N ILE A 350 22.20 -10.37 10.22
CA ILE A 350 22.37 -11.52 11.12
C ILE A 350 22.10 -11.12 12.57
N ALA A 351 22.72 -10.03 13.04
CA ALA A 351 22.53 -9.55 14.40
C ALA A 351 21.07 -9.19 14.70
N SER A 352 20.40 -8.51 13.74
CA SER A 352 19.01 -8.08 13.91
C SER A 352 18.00 -9.23 13.89
N VAL A 353 18.21 -10.21 13.01
CA VAL A 353 17.38 -11.43 12.96
C VAL A 353 17.59 -12.25 14.24
N ASN A 354 18.83 -12.51 14.64
CA ASN A 354 19.12 -13.25 15.87
C ASN A 354 18.50 -12.58 17.10
N ALA A 355 18.60 -11.26 17.23
CA ALA A 355 18.00 -10.53 18.35
C ALA A 355 16.47 -10.78 18.45
N LEU A 356 15.74 -10.78 17.33
CA LEU A 356 14.30 -11.03 17.32
C LEU A 356 13.92 -12.52 17.50
N PHE A 357 14.83 -13.44 17.17
CA PHE A 357 14.58 -14.88 17.36
C PHE A 357 14.93 -15.35 18.77
N ASP A 358 15.92 -14.73 19.41
CA ASP A 358 16.47 -15.14 20.70
C ASP A 358 15.86 -14.37 21.88
N ASP A 359 15.37 -13.13 21.67
CA ASP A 359 14.74 -12.30 22.71
C ASP A 359 13.22 -12.17 22.47
N GLU A 360 12.45 -13.00 23.17
CA GLU A 360 10.98 -12.99 23.11
C GLU A 360 10.37 -11.67 23.59
N LEU A 361 11.01 -10.95 24.53
CA LEU A 361 10.50 -9.67 25.00
C LEU A 361 10.67 -8.58 23.92
N LEU A 362 11.81 -8.59 23.25
CA LEU A 362 12.05 -7.69 22.11
C LEU A 362 11.05 -7.99 20.99
N TRP A 363 10.88 -9.26 20.64
CA TRP A 363 9.93 -9.68 19.61
C TRP A 363 8.52 -9.20 19.94
N ARG A 364 8.03 -9.45 21.17
CA ARG A 364 6.70 -8.99 21.62
C ARG A 364 6.54 -7.47 21.54
N ARG A 365 7.55 -6.71 21.93
CA ARG A 365 7.50 -5.26 21.84
C ARG A 365 7.34 -4.77 20.40
N CYS A 366 8.10 -5.35 19.46
CA CYS A 366 7.99 -5.00 18.05
C CYS A 366 6.66 -5.44 17.45
N SER A 367 6.17 -6.63 17.83
CA SER A 367 4.91 -7.19 17.30
C SER A 367 3.66 -6.49 17.82
N GLN A 368 3.72 -5.82 18.97
CA GLN A 368 2.61 -5.11 19.60
C GLN A 368 2.63 -3.60 19.34
N ALA A 369 3.65 -3.08 18.66
CA ALA A 369 3.72 -1.67 18.32
C ALA A 369 2.56 -1.28 17.39
N ALA A 370 1.96 -0.09 17.63
CA ALA A 370 0.85 0.39 16.83
C ALA A 370 1.32 0.71 15.39
N ASN A 371 0.57 0.23 14.41
CA ASN A 371 0.88 0.53 13.01
C ASN A 371 0.56 2.01 12.71
N PRO A 372 1.53 2.81 12.25
CA PRO A 372 1.31 4.22 11.96
C PRO A 372 0.52 4.47 10.67
N TYR A 373 0.30 3.43 9.86
CA TYR A 373 -0.36 3.58 8.55
C TYR A 373 -1.86 3.30 8.56
N GLY A 374 -2.43 2.85 9.65
CA GLY A 374 -3.88 2.68 9.72
C GLY A 374 -4.35 1.64 10.72
N ASP A 375 -5.65 1.65 10.93
CA ASP A 375 -6.39 0.78 11.82
C ASP A 375 -7.43 -0.09 11.09
N GLY A 376 -7.48 -0.03 9.74
CA GLY A 376 -8.45 -0.75 8.91
C GLY A 376 -9.79 -0.03 8.73
N CYS A 377 -9.85 1.27 9.05
CA CYS A 377 -11.06 2.07 8.90
C CYS A 377 -10.91 3.21 7.87
N ALA A 378 -9.86 3.20 7.05
CA ALA A 378 -9.61 4.26 6.06
C ALA A 378 -10.76 4.40 5.07
N SER A 379 -11.26 3.29 4.56
CA SER A 379 -12.39 3.27 3.60
C SER A 379 -13.66 3.88 4.20
N ALA A 380 -13.99 3.61 5.45
CA ALA A 380 -15.14 4.17 6.13
C ALA A 380 -15.00 5.69 6.29
N ARG A 381 -13.82 6.18 6.68
CA ARG A 381 -13.51 7.62 6.80
C ARG A 381 -13.65 8.35 5.46
N ILE A 382 -13.19 7.73 4.37
CA ILE A 382 -13.33 8.28 3.01
C ILE A 382 -14.81 8.38 2.63
N VAL A 383 -15.61 7.35 2.90
CA VAL A 383 -17.07 7.37 2.65
C VAL A 383 -17.74 8.46 3.46
N ASP A 384 -17.39 8.64 4.75
CA ASP A 384 -17.93 9.70 5.59
C ASP A 384 -17.61 11.10 5.04
N ALA A 385 -16.37 11.32 4.60
CA ALA A 385 -15.97 12.57 3.97
C ALA A 385 -16.77 12.85 2.68
N LEU A 386 -16.96 11.85 1.83
CA LEU A 386 -17.73 11.96 0.58
C LEU A 386 -19.20 12.27 0.84
N MET A 387 -19.75 11.74 1.90
CA MET A 387 -21.15 11.99 2.32
C MET A 387 -21.32 13.27 3.14
N GLY A 388 -20.23 14.04 3.35
CA GLY A 388 -20.27 15.26 4.15
C GLY A 388 -20.54 15.02 5.65
N ARG A 389 -20.31 13.80 6.13
CA ARG A 389 -20.40 13.44 7.54
C ARG A 389 -19.11 13.85 8.29
N PRO A 390 -19.16 14.03 9.62
CA PRO A 390 -17.93 14.20 10.42
C PRO A 390 -16.99 13.01 10.23
N VAL A 391 -15.71 13.28 10.00
CA VAL A 391 -14.68 12.26 9.85
C VAL A 391 -13.93 12.14 11.17
N ASP A 392 -13.93 10.94 11.77
CA ASP A 392 -13.07 10.60 12.90
C ASP A 392 -11.67 10.27 12.34
N GLU A 393 -10.81 11.28 12.24
CA GLU A 393 -9.49 11.15 11.61
C GLU A 393 -8.63 10.13 12.34
N PHE A 394 -7.80 9.42 11.56
CA PHE A 394 -6.89 8.42 12.09
C PHE A 394 -5.82 9.04 12.98
N VAL A 395 -5.72 8.55 14.20
CA VAL A 395 -4.68 8.93 15.16
C VAL A 395 -3.95 7.67 15.62
N VAL A 396 -2.63 7.67 15.48
CA VAL A 396 -1.81 6.57 16.00
C VAL A 396 -1.95 6.51 17.52
N ALA A 397 -2.41 5.37 18.04
CA ALA A 397 -2.51 5.19 19.48
C ALA A 397 -1.13 5.41 20.13
N ARG A 398 -1.03 6.39 21.05
CA ARG A 398 0.20 6.65 21.79
C ARG A 398 0.47 5.47 22.72
N GLN A 399 1.18 4.47 22.26
CA GLN A 399 1.85 3.53 23.13
C GLN A 399 3.18 4.16 23.54
N SER A 400 3.56 4.00 24.84
CA SER A 400 4.89 4.37 25.28
C SER A 400 5.91 3.57 24.49
N LEU A 401 6.55 4.22 23.51
CA LEU A 401 7.51 3.63 22.61
C LEU A 401 8.59 2.89 23.40
N PRO A 402 8.81 1.61 23.17
CA PRO A 402 10.05 0.98 23.57
C PRO A 402 11.13 1.59 22.70
N LYS A 403 11.98 2.45 23.27
CA LYS A 403 13.24 2.81 22.62
C LYS A 403 13.93 1.50 22.29
N PHE A 404 14.11 1.17 21.02
CA PHE A 404 15.06 0.16 20.60
C PHE A 404 16.36 0.51 21.32
N LEU A 405 16.82 -0.35 22.21
CA LEU A 405 18.11 -0.16 22.83
C LEU A 405 19.10 0.11 21.71
N HIS A 406 19.81 1.24 21.83
CA HIS A 406 20.90 1.57 20.94
C HIS A 406 21.93 0.44 21.03
N TYR A 407 21.81 -0.56 20.13
CA TYR A 407 23.00 -1.30 19.74
C TYR A 407 23.84 -0.31 18.93
N PRO A 408 25.10 -0.11 19.29
CA PRO A 408 25.93 0.84 18.59
C PRO A 408 25.94 0.49 17.10
N THR A 409 25.38 1.37 16.29
CA THR A 409 25.60 1.37 14.85
C THR A 409 27.08 1.69 14.70
N ALA A 410 27.88 0.69 14.36
CA ALA A 410 29.25 0.89 13.92
C ALA A 410 29.25 1.44 12.48
N VAL A 411 28.70 2.64 12.30
CA VAL A 411 28.91 3.46 11.10
C VAL A 411 29.01 4.88 11.61
N PRO A 412 30.19 5.53 11.50
CA PRO A 412 30.30 6.96 11.75
C PRO A 412 29.44 7.70 10.75
N ALA A 413 28.71 8.72 11.21
CA ALA A 413 27.98 9.62 10.35
C ALA A 413 28.93 10.19 9.27
N PRO A 414 28.52 10.28 7.99
CA PRO A 414 29.31 10.99 7.00
C PRO A 414 29.45 12.44 7.46
N GLU A 415 30.69 12.93 7.54
CA GLU A 415 30.97 14.35 7.76
C GLU A 415 30.28 15.16 6.67
N GLU A 416 29.41 16.07 7.07
CA GLU A 416 28.79 17.06 6.19
C GLU A 416 29.86 18.00 5.62
N ASN A 417 30.40 17.65 4.46
CA ASN A 417 31.16 18.57 3.61
C ASN A 417 30.25 19.08 2.49
N TYR A 418 29.41 20.08 2.78
CA TYR A 418 28.81 20.90 1.75
C TYR A 418 29.83 21.96 1.31
N PRO A 419 30.26 21.97 0.04
CA PRO A 419 31.02 23.09 -0.48
C PRO A 419 30.07 24.30 -0.56
N ALA A 420 30.48 25.38 0.09
CA ALA A 420 29.81 26.69 -0.02
C ALA A 420 29.75 27.12 -1.48
N PHE A 421 28.54 27.29 -2.01
CA PHE A 421 28.33 27.98 -3.28
C PHE A 421 28.63 29.47 -3.06
N THR A 422 29.83 29.87 -3.44
CA THR A 422 30.16 31.29 -3.68
C THR A 422 29.53 31.67 -5.02
N SER A 423 28.76 32.76 -4.95
CA SER A 423 28.19 33.53 -6.03
C SER A 423 29.08 33.73 -7.26
N LEU A 424 28.56 33.44 -8.44
CA LEU A 424 28.71 34.27 -9.66
C LEU A 424 27.43 34.15 -10.49
#